data_bedc4a1526d3868d2c635cbf8e06afbc
#
_entry.id   bedc4a1526d3868d2c635cbf8e06afbc
#
_cell.length_a   1.000
_cell.length_b   1.000
_cell.length_c   1.000
_cell.angle_alpha   90.00
_cell.angle_beta   90.00
_cell.angle_gamma   90.00
#
_symmetry.space_group_name_H-M   'P 1'
#
loop_
_entity.id
_entity.type
_entity.pdbx_description
1 polymer ?
#
loop_
_entity_poly.entity_id
_entity_poly.type
_entity_poly.pdbx_seq_one_letter_code
_entity_poly.pdbx_strand_id
1 'polypeptide(L)'
;MKNILEKDVQGSIGAQKYLCTISWRNGELLMDEPKNIGGQDLGPDPYSTLLASLAGCTLSTLRMYIDRKGWNIPEIQIALNLSQNNESELETTISRTITFSEIITEAQKERLLLIAEKCPVSKLLKNKINIYTQL
;
A
#
# COMPACT_ATOMS: atom_id res chain seq x y z
N MET A 1 18.69 15.84 -0.16
CA MET A 1 17.82 14.67 -0.39
C MET A 1 17.43 14.60 -1.86
N LYS A 2 17.25 13.40 -2.36
CA LYS A 2 16.88 13.18 -3.76
C LYS A 2 15.43 12.65 -3.80
N ASN A 3 14.62 13.24 -4.69
CA ASN A 3 13.27 12.72 -4.93
C ASN A 3 13.33 11.30 -5.52
N ILE A 4 12.48 10.42 -5.04
CA ILE A 4 12.37 9.05 -5.56
C ILE A 4 11.56 9.04 -6.85
N LEU A 5 10.50 9.85 -6.90
CA LEU A 5 9.65 9.93 -8.09
C LEU A 5 10.18 10.97 -9.06
N GLU A 6 10.10 10.67 -10.35
CA GLU A 6 10.47 11.57 -11.44
C GLU A 6 9.59 12.82 -11.47
N LYS A 7 8.30 12.65 -11.20
CA LYS A 7 7.31 13.73 -11.13
C LYS A 7 6.50 13.61 -9.84
N ASP A 8 6.09 14.74 -9.33
CA ASP A 8 5.25 14.78 -8.13
C ASP A 8 3.89 14.12 -8.40
N VAL A 9 3.35 13.52 -7.36
CA VAL A 9 1.93 13.16 -7.33
C VAL A 9 1.17 14.45 -7.07
N GLN A 10 0.15 14.72 -7.86
CA GLN A 10 -0.67 15.93 -7.77
C GLN A 10 -2.11 15.56 -7.45
N GLY A 11 -2.80 16.46 -6.79
CA GLY A 11 -4.21 16.26 -6.45
C GLY A 11 -5.00 17.53 -6.47
N SER A 12 -6.30 17.41 -6.73
CA SER A 12 -7.25 18.50 -6.64
C SER A 12 -8.59 17.99 -6.14
N ILE A 13 -9.33 18.90 -5.51
CA ILE A 13 -10.71 18.69 -5.10
C ILE A 13 -11.50 19.95 -5.44
N GLY A 14 -12.68 19.76 -6.01
CA GLY A 14 -13.62 20.86 -6.27
C GLY A 14 -14.70 20.98 -5.18
N ALA A 15 -15.87 21.44 -5.57
CA ALA A 15 -17.00 21.63 -4.64
C ALA A 15 -17.72 20.31 -4.30
N GLN A 16 -17.57 19.28 -5.10
CA GLN A 16 -18.18 17.98 -4.86
C GLN A 16 -17.44 17.23 -3.72
N LYS A 17 -18.18 16.93 -2.67
CA LYS A 17 -17.65 16.26 -1.47
C LYS A 17 -17.63 14.74 -1.66
N TYR A 18 -16.56 14.06 -1.48
CA TYR A 18 -15.17 14.49 -1.27
C TYR A 18 -14.32 13.93 -2.41
N LEU A 19 -14.79 14.15 -3.62
CA LEU A 19 -14.19 13.61 -4.83
C LEU A 19 -12.88 14.33 -5.17
N CYS A 20 -11.79 13.60 -5.08
CA CYS A 20 -10.46 14.06 -5.45
C CYS A 20 -10.03 13.43 -6.76
N THR A 21 -9.35 14.19 -7.60
CA THR A 21 -8.60 13.65 -8.74
C THR A 21 -7.13 13.64 -8.37
N ILE A 22 -6.53 12.47 -8.40
CA ILE A 22 -5.10 12.27 -8.10
C ILE A 22 -4.40 11.83 -9.38
N SER A 23 -3.30 12.47 -9.72
CA SER A 23 -2.53 12.14 -10.92
C SER A 23 -1.05 11.90 -10.60
N TRP A 24 -0.44 11.08 -11.40
CA TRP A 24 0.99 10.77 -11.34
C TRP A 24 1.56 10.71 -12.76
N ARG A 25 2.84 10.41 -12.87
CA ARG A 25 3.60 10.45 -14.13
C ARG A 25 2.86 9.86 -15.36
N ASN A 26 2.13 8.80 -15.18
CA ASN A 26 1.53 8.02 -16.30
C ASN A 26 0.08 7.63 -16.08
N GLY A 27 -0.65 8.32 -15.20
CA GLY A 27 -2.06 8.01 -14.99
C GLY A 27 -2.73 8.88 -13.94
N GLU A 28 -4.00 8.60 -13.70
CA GLU A 28 -4.81 9.26 -12.68
C GLU A 28 -5.82 8.31 -12.08
N LEU A 29 -6.30 8.64 -10.88
CA LEU A 29 -7.40 7.95 -10.22
C LEU A 29 -8.32 8.97 -9.52
N LEU A 30 -9.56 8.57 -9.33
CA LEU A 30 -10.50 9.27 -8.46
C LEU A 30 -10.44 8.64 -7.08
N MET A 31 -10.36 9.48 -6.05
CA MET A 31 -10.49 9.09 -4.66
C MET A 31 -11.72 9.77 -4.06
N ASP A 32 -12.40 9.11 -3.16
CA ASP A 32 -13.57 9.66 -2.50
C ASP A 32 -13.64 9.10 -1.07
N GLU A 33 -14.53 9.67 -0.28
CA GLU A 33 -14.86 9.15 1.03
C GLU A 33 -16.13 8.30 0.99
N PRO A 34 -16.30 7.34 1.92
CA PRO A 34 -17.52 6.57 2.05
C PRO A 34 -18.73 7.45 2.38
N LYS A 35 -19.91 6.96 2.10
CA LYS A 35 -21.17 7.70 2.33
C LYS A 35 -21.39 8.07 3.79
N ASN A 36 -20.95 7.24 4.72
CA ASN A 36 -21.06 7.51 6.17
C ASN A 36 -20.20 8.70 6.63
N ILE A 37 -19.20 9.11 5.84
CA ILE A 37 -18.37 10.30 6.12
C ILE A 37 -18.84 11.51 5.31
N GLY A 38 -19.78 11.32 4.39
CA GLY A 38 -20.36 12.38 3.57
C GLY A 38 -19.88 12.36 2.11
N GLY A 39 -19.07 11.39 1.71
CA GLY A 39 -18.71 11.16 0.33
C GLY A 39 -19.78 10.40 -0.44
N GLN A 40 -19.49 10.10 -1.70
CA GLN A 40 -20.39 9.37 -2.59
C GLN A 40 -19.87 7.95 -2.95
N ASP A 41 -18.75 7.55 -2.37
CA ASP A 41 -18.14 6.22 -2.57
C ASP A 41 -17.79 5.94 -4.05
N LEU A 42 -17.30 6.96 -4.75
CA LEU A 42 -16.97 6.89 -6.19
C LEU A 42 -15.55 6.41 -6.48
N GLY A 43 -14.76 6.18 -5.45
CA GLY A 43 -13.40 5.71 -5.57
C GLY A 43 -12.87 5.22 -4.23
N PRO A 44 -11.63 4.71 -4.19
CA PRO A 44 -11.04 4.26 -2.93
C PRO A 44 -10.88 5.42 -1.96
N ASP A 45 -11.08 5.14 -0.68
CA ASP A 45 -10.76 6.06 0.40
C ASP A 45 -9.24 6.14 0.63
N PRO A 46 -8.74 7.15 1.34
CA PRO A 46 -7.30 7.30 1.56
C PRO A 46 -6.63 6.11 2.29
N TYR A 47 -7.31 5.51 3.26
CA TYR A 47 -6.75 4.34 3.95
C TYR A 47 -6.60 3.14 3.00
N SER A 48 -7.61 2.87 2.20
CA SER A 48 -7.56 1.80 1.18
C SER A 48 -6.44 2.06 0.17
N THR A 49 -6.24 3.31 -0.22
CA THR A 49 -5.19 3.70 -1.17
C THR A 49 -3.79 3.51 -0.56
N LEU A 50 -3.61 3.85 0.71
CA LEU A 50 -2.35 3.57 1.43
C LEU A 50 -2.05 2.07 1.47
N LEU A 51 -3.04 1.26 1.83
CA LEU A 51 -2.88 -0.19 1.87
C LEU A 51 -2.68 -0.79 0.49
N ALA A 52 -3.32 -0.24 -0.54
CA ALA A 52 -3.09 -0.65 -1.93
C ALA A 52 -1.64 -0.44 -2.36
N SER A 53 -1.02 0.66 -1.95
CA SER A 53 0.40 0.92 -2.18
C SER A 53 1.28 -0.17 -1.53
N LEU A 54 1.01 -0.48 -0.27
CA LEU A 54 1.75 -1.53 0.44
C LEU A 54 1.52 -2.91 -0.20
N ALA A 55 0.29 -3.21 -0.62
CA ALA A 55 -0.05 -4.46 -1.31
C ALA A 55 0.75 -4.62 -2.61
N GLY A 56 0.71 -3.61 -3.47
CA GLY A 56 1.42 -3.63 -4.75
C GLY A 56 2.92 -3.80 -4.58
N CYS A 57 3.49 -3.08 -3.64
CA CYS A 57 4.93 -3.17 -3.34
C CYS A 57 5.33 -4.55 -2.80
N THR A 58 4.53 -5.11 -1.88
CA THR A 58 4.78 -6.45 -1.32
C THR A 58 4.70 -7.53 -2.40
N LEU A 59 3.63 -7.50 -3.20
CA LEU A 59 3.43 -8.46 -4.28
C LEU A 59 4.55 -8.41 -5.33
N SER A 60 4.94 -7.22 -5.75
CA SER A 60 6.04 -7.04 -6.70
C SER A 60 7.36 -7.55 -6.14
N THR A 61 7.64 -7.26 -4.89
CA THR A 61 8.88 -7.71 -4.22
C THR A 61 8.94 -9.24 -4.14
N LEU A 62 7.84 -9.87 -3.77
CA LEU A 62 7.74 -11.33 -3.73
C LEU A 62 7.86 -11.94 -5.15
N ARG A 63 7.18 -11.36 -6.13
CA ARG A 63 7.24 -11.83 -7.52
C ARG A 63 8.66 -11.79 -8.07
N MET A 64 9.36 -10.69 -7.87
CA MET A 64 10.75 -10.54 -8.30
C MET A 64 11.65 -11.61 -7.69
N TYR A 65 11.47 -11.91 -6.41
CA TYR A 65 12.24 -12.92 -5.72
C TYR A 65 11.93 -14.34 -6.21
N ILE A 66 10.64 -14.68 -6.31
CA ILE A 66 10.17 -15.99 -6.76
C ILE A 66 10.66 -16.28 -8.18
N ASP A 67 10.58 -15.31 -9.07
CA ASP A 67 11.04 -15.43 -10.46
C ASP A 67 12.55 -15.65 -10.52
N ARG A 68 13.31 -14.91 -9.72
CA ARG A 68 14.78 -15.07 -9.64
C ARG A 68 15.18 -16.45 -9.11
N LYS A 69 14.41 -17.03 -8.20
CA LYS A 69 14.63 -18.38 -7.69
C LYS A 69 14.15 -19.46 -8.65
N GLY A 70 13.36 -19.12 -9.66
CA GLY A 70 12.78 -20.09 -10.57
C GLY A 70 11.71 -20.97 -9.93
N TRP A 71 11.08 -20.52 -8.84
CA TRP A 71 10.00 -21.25 -8.20
C TRP A 71 8.70 -21.13 -9.00
N ASN A 72 7.98 -22.23 -9.15
CA ASN A 72 6.70 -22.25 -9.87
C ASN A 72 5.55 -21.90 -8.92
N ILE A 73 5.35 -20.61 -8.68
CA ILE A 73 4.25 -20.08 -7.89
C ILE A 73 3.53 -19.03 -8.75
N PRO A 74 2.51 -19.46 -9.53
CA PRO A 74 1.90 -18.57 -10.54
C PRO A 74 1.09 -17.42 -9.95
N GLU A 75 0.47 -17.59 -8.79
CA GLU A 75 -0.37 -16.55 -8.20
C GLU A 75 -0.04 -16.32 -6.73
N ILE A 76 0.02 -15.05 -6.36
CA ILE A 76 0.22 -14.58 -4.99
C ILE A 76 -0.96 -13.67 -4.67
N GLN A 77 -1.62 -13.91 -3.56
CA GLN A 77 -2.69 -13.05 -3.07
C GLN A 77 -2.31 -12.40 -1.75
N ILE A 78 -2.85 -11.22 -1.50
CA ILE A 78 -2.59 -10.47 -0.27
C ILE A 78 -3.89 -9.81 0.22
N ALA A 79 -4.11 -9.86 1.52
CA ALA A 79 -5.16 -9.13 2.18
C ALA A 79 -4.54 -8.27 3.28
N LEU A 80 -4.96 -7.01 3.37
CA LEU A 80 -4.47 -6.06 4.36
C LEU A 80 -5.62 -5.36 5.05
N ASN A 81 -5.38 -5.03 6.31
CA ASN A 81 -6.23 -4.10 7.04
C ASN A 81 -5.36 -3.34 8.04
N LEU A 82 -5.91 -2.26 8.58
CA LEU A 82 -5.25 -1.51 9.63
C LEU A 82 -6.20 -1.31 10.81
N SER A 83 -5.60 -1.23 12.00
CA SER A 83 -6.32 -0.92 13.23
C SER A 83 -5.53 0.14 14.00
N GLN A 84 -6.24 0.91 14.79
CA GLN A 84 -5.66 1.95 15.64
C GLN A 84 -6.06 1.73 17.09
N ASN A 85 -5.11 1.94 17.99
CA ASN A 85 -5.38 1.95 19.40
C ASN A 85 -5.87 3.35 19.81
N ASN A 86 -7.02 3.42 20.47
CA ASN A 86 -7.68 4.68 20.84
C ASN A 86 -7.29 5.20 22.23
N GLU A 87 -6.41 4.52 22.96
CA GLU A 87 -6.31 4.77 24.41
C GLU A 87 -5.39 5.92 24.83
N SER A 88 -4.38 6.32 24.09
CA SER A 88 -3.54 7.47 24.48
C SER A 88 -2.70 8.08 23.38
N GLU A 89 -2.08 7.28 22.56
CA GLU A 89 -1.35 7.71 21.36
C GLU A 89 -1.77 6.81 20.22
N LEU A 90 -1.93 7.42 19.05
CA LEU A 90 -2.35 6.71 17.85
C LEU A 90 -1.27 5.71 17.42
N GLU A 91 -1.32 4.51 17.99
CA GLU A 91 -0.56 3.39 17.47
C GLU A 91 -1.38 2.72 16.37
N THR A 92 -0.83 2.67 15.18
CA THR A 92 -1.46 2.01 14.04
C THR A 92 -0.77 0.70 13.75
N THR A 93 -1.54 -0.37 13.64
CA THR A 93 -1.06 -1.68 13.24
C THR A 93 -1.62 -2.03 11.87
N ILE A 94 -0.74 -2.37 10.93
CA ILE A 94 -1.12 -2.91 9.63
C ILE A 94 -0.87 -4.41 9.65
N SER A 95 -1.92 -5.19 9.41
CA SER A 95 -1.83 -6.62 9.27
C SER A 95 -1.93 -6.99 7.79
N ARG A 96 -1.06 -7.88 7.32
CA ARG A 96 -1.13 -8.42 5.96
C ARG A 96 -1.01 -9.94 6.00
N THR A 97 -1.88 -10.59 5.24
CA THR A 97 -1.89 -12.04 5.06
C THR A 97 -1.61 -12.36 3.61
N ILE A 98 -0.58 -13.15 3.37
CA ILE A 98 -0.13 -13.52 2.03
C ILE A 98 -0.46 -15.00 1.81
N THR A 99 -1.08 -15.31 0.69
CA THR A 99 -1.44 -16.67 0.29
C THR A 99 -0.92 -16.97 -1.11
N PHE A 100 -0.66 -18.23 -1.36
CA PHE A 100 -0.10 -18.69 -2.63
C PHE A 100 -1.02 -19.74 -3.25
N SER A 101 -1.09 -19.76 -4.58
CA SER A 101 -1.90 -20.75 -5.32
C SER A 101 -1.36 -22.17 -5.22
N GLU A 102 -0.06 -22.31 -4.92
CA GLU A 102 0.61 -23.60 -4.81
C GLU A 102 1.02 -23.87 -3.37
N ILE A 103 1.18 -25.16 -3.04
CA ILE A 103 1.74 -25.55 -1.75
C ILE A 103 3.23 -25.19 -1.75
N ILE A 104 3.64 -24.43 -0.75
CA ILE A 104 5.04 -24.03 -0.55
C ILE A 104 5.67 -24.80 0.61
N THR A 105 6.96 -25.06 0.52
CA THR A 105 7.70 -25.70 1.61
C THR A 105 7.87 -24.75 2.81
N GLU A 106 8.14 -25.29 3.99
CA GLU A 106 8.43 -24.45 5.17
C GLU A 106 9.65 -23.55 4.94
N ALA A 107 10.69 -24.05 4.26
CA ALA A 107 11.86 -23.26 3.92
C ALA A 107 11.50 -22.07 2.98
N GLN A 108 10.67 -22.31 1.97
CA GLN A 108 10.16 -21.27 1.09
C GLN A 108 9.34 -20.24 1.88
N LYS A 109 8.45 -20.71 2.76
CA LYS A 109 7.60 -19.85 3.59
C LYS A 109 8.42 -18.91 4.47
N GLU A 110 9.42 -19.46 5.19
CA GLU A 110 10.32 -18.65 6.02
C GLU A 110 11.03 -17.58 5.19
N ARG A 111 11.53 -17.96 4.02
CA ARG A 111 12.24 -17.06 3.13
C ARG A 111 11.32 -15.95 2.59
N LEU A 112 10.13 -16.31 2.17
CA LEU A 112 9.15 -15.36 1.62
C LEU A 112 8.68 -14.36 2.67
N LEU A 113 8.55 -14.76 3.94
CA LEU A 113 8.26 -13.83 5.03
C LEU A 113 9.37 -12.77 5.17
N LEU A 114 10.63 -13.19 5.13
CA LEU A 114 11.77 -12.25 5.18
C LEU A 114 11.79 -11.31 3.97
N ILE A 115 11.48 -11.82 2.79
CA ILE A 115 11.44 -11.02 1.56
C ILE A 115 10.29 -10.00 1.60
N ALA A 116 9.12 -10.38 2.10
CA ALA A 116 8.00 -9.46 2.27
C ALA A 116 8.37 -8.25 3.15
N GLU A 117 9.18 -8.47 4.20
CA GLU A 117 9.67 -7.40 5.07
C GLU A 117 10.65 -6.44 4.36
N LYS A 118 11.24 -6.84 3.25
CA LYS A 118 12.16 -6.01 2.45
C LYS A 118 11.45 -5.11 1.44
N CYS A 119 10.15 -5.19 1.32
CA CYS A 119 9.35 -4.30 0.47
C CYS A 119 9.67 -2.83 0.83
N PRO A 120 10.06 -1.99 -0.14
CA PRO A 120 10.45 -0.58 0.13
C PRO A 120 9.38 0.23 0.85
N VAL A 121 8.11 0.06 0.51
CA VAL A 121 7.00 0.77 1.20
C VAL A 121 6.87 0.28 2.64
N SER A 122 7.02 -1.02 2.90
CA SER A 122 7.04 -1.55 4.26
C SER A 122 8.16 -0.94 5.11
N LYS A 123 9.35 -0.85 4.55
CA LYS A 123 10.50 -0.21 5.22
C LYS A 123 10.24 1.27 5.50
N LEU A 124 9.65 1.97 4.54
CA LEU A 124 9.29 3.38 4.69
C LEU A 124 8.31 3.57 5.83
N LEU A 125 7.24 2.79 5.87
CA LEU A 125 6.20 2.88 6.89
C LEU A 125 6.68 2.51 8.30
N LYS A 126 7.70 1.68 8.42
CA LYS A 126 8.29 1.28 9.72
C LYS A 126 9.29 2.28 10.26
N ASN A 127 9.70 3.26 9.47
CA ASN A 127 10.69 4.25 9.85
C ASN A 127 10.04 5.62 10.04
N LYS A 128 10.81 6.54 10.61
CA LYS A 128 10.34 7.90 10.83
C LYS A 128 10.02 8.59 9.51
N ILE A 129 8.82 9.15 9.42
CA ILE A 129 8.36 9.95 8.29
C ILE A 129 8.21 11.40 8.77
N ASN A 130 8.83 12.32 8.05
CA ASN A 130 8.61 13.75 8.27
C ASN A 130 7.74 14.30 7.15
N ILE A 131 6.73 15.06 7.51
CA ILE A 131 5.82 15.72 6.56
C ILE A 131 5.97 17.22 6.72
N TYR A 132 6.35 17.90 5.64
CA TYR A 132 6.49 19.35 5.60
C TYR A 132 5.38 19.92 4.72
N THR A 133 4.69 20.92 5.24
CA THR A 133 3.57 21.56 4.54
C THR A 133 3.89 23.04 4.30
N GLN A 134 3.60 23.51 3.10
CA GLN A 134 3.71 24.92 2.74
C GLN A 134 2.47 25.34 1.94
N LEU A 135 2.17 26.65 1.98
CA LEU A 135 1.06 27.26 1.24
C LEU A 135 1.58 28.21 0.17
#